data_3f86263eea69643f43ce5a37f7796c8c
#
_entry.id   3f86263eea69643f43ce5a37f7796c8c
#
_cell.length_a   1.000
_cell.length_b   1.000
_cell.length_c   1.000
_cell.angle_alpha   90.00
_cell.angle_beta   90.00
_cell.angle_gamma   90.00
#
_symmetry.space_group_name_H-M   'P 1'
#
loop_
_entity.id
_entity.type
_entity.pdbx_description
1 polymer ?
#
loop_
_entity_poly.entity_id
_entity_poly.type
_entity_poly.pdbx_seq_one_letter_code
_entity_poly.pdbx_strand_id
1 'polypeptide(L)'
;VPVQNSEIAQIFNEVADLLEIEGANQFRIRAYRNAARTIEGYPNRLYEMIESGEPLDEISGIGEDLAQKIEEIVETGNLVFLEELRSRIPPSLIKLLNIS
;
A
#
# COMPACT_ATOMS: atom_id res chain seq x y z
N VAL A 1 1.39 18.63 3.91
CA VAL A 1 2.42 17.79 4.54
C VAL A 1 2.68 16.57 3.66
N PRO A 2 3.93 16.29 3.33
CA PRO A 2 4.25 15.13 2.50
C PRO A 2 3.82 13.81 3.15
N VAL A 3 3.39 12.87 2.33
CA VAL A 3 3.02 11.54 2.79
C VAL A 3 4.27 10.80 3.27
N GLN A 4 4.23 10.25 4.48
CA GLN A 4 5.35 9.52 5.06
C GLN A 4 5.36 8.07 4.58
N ASN A 5 6.54 7.44 4.60
CA ASN A 5 6.65 6.02 4.25
C ASN A 5 5.72 5.16 5.11
N SER A 6 5.60 5.47 6.40
CA SER A 6 4.72 4.72 7.29
C SER A 6 3.26 4.78 6.85
N GLU A 7 2.82 5.91 6.29
CA GLU A 7 1.45 6.04 5.80
C GLU A 7 1.22 5.17 4.57
N ILE A 8 2.19 5.15 3.66
CA ILE A 8 2.12 4.30 2.47
C ILE A 8 2.07 2.82 2.88
N ALA A 9 2.94 2.44 3.81
CA ALA A 9 2.99 1.06 4.32
C ALA A 9 1.66 0.68 4.97
N GLN A 10 1.05 1.58 5.74
CA GLN A 10 -0.23 1.32 6.39
C GLN A 10 -1.33 1.08 5.36
N ILE A 11 -1.35 1.88 4.29
CA ILE A 11 -2.33 1.69 3.21
C ILE A 11 -2.14 0.33 2.54
N PHE A 12 -0.91 -0.06 2.25
CA PHE A 12 -0.63 -1.36 1.64
C PHE A 12 -1.00 -2.52 2.55
N ASN A 13 -0.78 -2.39 3.85
CA ASN A 13 -1.20 -3.43 4.81
C ASN A 13 -2.72 -3.53 4.87
N GLU A 14 -3.41 -2.41 4.79
CA GLU A 14 -4.87 -2.42 4.76
C GLU A 14 -5.39 -3.11 3.49
N VAL A 15 -4.76 -2.83 2.35
CA VAL A 15 -5.09 -3.53 1.10
C VAL A 15 -4.92 -5.03 1.27
N ALA A 16 -3.82 -5.47 1.87
CA ALA A 16 -3.56 -6.88 2.11
C ALA A 16 -4.62 -7.51 3.01
N ASP A 17 -5.00 -6.81 4.08
CA ASP A 17 -6.04 -7.29 5.00
C ASP A 17 -7.38 -7.49 4.28
N LEU A 18 -7.78 -6.53 3.47
CA LEU A 18 -9.04 -6.62 2.74
C LEU A 18 -9.00 -7.71 1.67
N LEU A 19 -7.86 -7.87 1.01
CA LEU A 19 -7.68 -8.95 0.05
C LEU A 19 -7.79 -10.33 0.72
N GLU A 20 -7.30 -10.47 1.95
CA GLU A 20 -7.47 -11.70 2.71
C GLU A 20 -8.94 -11.99 2.98
N ILE A 21 -9.70 -10.98 3.36
CA ILE A 21 -11.13 -11.15 3.61
C ILE A 21 -11.85 -11.61 2.35
N GLU A 22 -11.46 -11.10 1.20
CA GLU A 22 -12.06 -11.48 -0.08
C GLU A 22 -11.62 -12.87 -0.55
N GLY A 23 -10.63 -13.46 0.09
CA GLY A 23 -10.09 -14.74 -0.35
C GLY A 23 -9.21 -14.65 -1.59
N ALA A 24 -8.54 -13.52 -1.76
CA ALA A 24 -7.68 -13.29 -2.91
C ALA A 24 -6.45 -14.21 -2.90
N ASN A 25 -5.75 -14.23 -4.04
CA ASN A 25 -4.55 -15.03 -4.21
C ASN A 25 -3.49 -14.67 -3.17
N GLN A 26 -2.90 -15.69 -2.53
CA GLN A 26 -1.89 -15.49 -1.49
C GLN A 26 -0.65 -14.77 -1.98
N PHE A 27 -0.26 -14.99 -3.23
CA PHE A 27 0.90 -14.28 -3.79
C PHE A 27 0.65 -12.78 -3.86
N ARG A 28 -0.56 -12.39 -4.19
CA ARG A 28 -0.95 -10.99 -4.25
C ARG A 28 -0.95 -10.36 -2.87
N ILE A 29 -1.51 -11.05 -1.89
CA ILE A 29 -1.54 -10.58 -0.51
C ILE A 29 -0.11 -10.37 0.00
N ARG A 30 0.76 -11.36 -0.24
CA ARG A 30 2.15 -11.27 0.18
C ARG A 30 2.90 -10.13 -0.50
N ALA A 31 2.58 -9.86 -1.76
CA ALA A 31 3.23 -8.76 -2.48
C ALA A 31 2.99 -7.42 -1.77
N TYR A 32 1.75 -7.17 -1.33
CA TYR A 32 1.43 -5.95 -0.60
C TYR A 32 2.07 -5.92 0.79
N ARG A 33 2.06 -7.05 1.51
CA ARG A 33 2.67 -7.10 2.84
C ARG A 33 4.17 -6.92 2.78
N ASN A 34 4.82 -7.55 1.81
CA ASN A 34 6.27 -7.42 1.64
C ASN A 34 6.64 -5.99 1.23
N ALA A 35 5.86 -5.39 0.34
CA ALA A 35 6.08 -4.02 -0.06
C ALA A 35 5.94 -3.07 1.12
N ALA A 36 4.90 -3.27 1.94
CA ALA A 36 4.69 -2.46 3.14
C ALA A 36 5.89 -2.54 4.08
N ARG A 37 6.41 -3.74 4.30
CA ARG A 37 7.57 -3.93 5.16
C ARG A 37 8.80 -3.25 4.61
N THR A 38 9.02 -3.38 3.30
CA THR A 38 10.16 -2.74 2.63
C THR A 38 10.08 -1.22 2.73
N ILE A 39 8.89 -0.67 2.49
CA ILE A 39 8.67 0.78 2.54
C ILE A 39 8.87 1.33 3.95
N GLU A 40 8.33 0.63 4.95
CA GLU A 40 8.43 1.07 6.33
C GLU A 40 9.88 1.14 6.81
N GLY A 41 10.70 0.18 6.37
CA GLY A 41 12.11 0.14 6.73
C GLY A 41 13.04 0.87 5.78
N TYR A 42 12.49 1.50 4.74
CA TYR A 42 13.33 2.11 3.72
C TYR A 42 13.99 3.40 4.25
N PRO A 43 15.31 3.57 4.03
CA PRO A 43 16.03 4.71 4.63
C PRO A 43 15.68 6.06 4.00
N ASN A 44 15.18 6.07 2.77
CA ASN A 44 14.85 7.31 2.07
C ASN A 44 13.34 7.49 2.01
N ARG A 45 12.89 8.73 1.97
CA ARG A 45 11.47 9.03 1.80
C ARG A 45 11.09 8.83 0.34
N LEU A 46 10.07 8.00 0.11
CA LEU A 46 9.63 7.74 -1.24
C LEU A 46 9.09 8.98 -1.92
N TYR A 47 8.47 9.87 -1.16
CA TYR A 47 8.03 11.16 -1.64
C TYR A 47 9.18 11.95 -2.30
N GLU A 48 10.34 11.98 -1.64
CA GLU A 48 11.52 12.68 -2.19
C GLU A 48 12.06 12.00 -3.42
N MET A 49 12.04 10.68 -3.45
CA MET A 49 12.49 9.92 -4.62
C MET A 49 11.63 10.21 -5.84
N ILE A 50 10.31 10.30 -5.63
CA ILE A 50 9.40 10.64 -6.72
C ILE A 50 9.66 12.03 -7.25
N GLU A 51 9.87 13.00 -6.36
CA GLU A 51 10.17 14.37 -6.77
C GLU A 51 11.48 14.47 -7.54
N SER A 52 12.45 13.63 -7.20
CA SER A 52 13.75 13.60 -7.86
C SER A 52 13.74 12.79 -9.17
N GLY A 53 12.63 12.15 -9.49
CA GLY A 53 12.52 11.33 -10.68
C GLY A 53 13.20 9.97 -10.56
N GLU A 54 13.51 9.51 -9.36
CA GLU A 54 14.11 8.21 -9.15
C GLU A 54 13.10 7.09 -9.34
N PRO A 55 13.46 6.02 -10.05
CA PRO A 55 12.51 4.93 -10.29
C PRO A 55 12.27 4.09 -9.04
N LEU A 56 11.00 3.99 -8.63
CA LEU A 56 10.63 3.20 -7.45
C LEU A 56 10.67 1.69 -7.72
N ASP A 57 10.47 1.30 -8.97
CA ASP A 57 10.43 -0.13 -9.32
C ASP A 57 11.81 -0.80 -9.27
N GLU A 58 12.87 -0.04 -9.01
CA GLU A 58 14.18 -0.61 -8.75
C GLU A 58 14.33 -1.07 -7.30
N ILE A 59 13.42 -0.66 -6.43
CA ILE A 59 13.43 -1.12 -5.04
C ILE A 59 12.98 -2.58 -5.01
N SER A 60 13.78 -3.43 -4.35
CA SER A 60 13.46 -4.86 -4.24
C SER A 60 12.08 -5.05 -3.60
N GLY A 61 11.23 -5.81 -4.26
CA GLY A 61 9.87 -6.04 -3.80
C GLY A 61 8.84 -5.04 -4.29
N ILE A 62 9.27 -4.00 -5.02
CA ILE A 62 8.37 -2.99 -5.59
C ILE A 62 8.43 -3.10 -7.11
N GLY A 63 7.41 -3.72 -7.68
CA GLY A 63 7.30 -3.78 -9.15
C GLY A 63 6.62 -2.52 -9.70
N GLU A 64 6.45 -2.50 -11.01
CA GLU A 64 5.86 -1.36 -11.71
C GLU A 64 4.45 -1.04 -11.19
N ASP A 65 3.63 -2.06 -10.98
CA ASP A 65 2.25 -1.85 -10.50
C ASP A 65 2.23 -1.21 -9.12
N LEU A 66 3.05 -1.71 -8.20
CA LEU A 66 3.10 -1.15 -6.85
C LEU A 66 3.74 0.24 -6.86
N ALA A 67 4.71 0.47 -7.74
CA ALA A 67 5.33 1.79 -7.89
C ALA A 67 4.29 2.83 -8.30
N GLN A 68 3.41 2.50 -9.25
CA GLN A 68 2.34 3.38 -9.67
C GLN A 68 1.37 3.68 -8.53
N LYS A 69 1.05 2.68 -7.72
CA LYS A 69 0.19 2.87 -6.56
C LYS A 69 0.82 3.76 -5.50
N ILE A 70 2.13 3.62 -5.29
CA ILE A 70 2.85 4.51 -4.38
C ILE A 70 2.78 5.95 -4.88
N GLU A 71 2.97 6.16 -6.18
CA GLU A 71 2.88 7.49 -6.77
C GLU A 71 1.50 8.10 -6.56
N GLU A 72 0.45 7.31 -6.75
CA GLU A 72 -0.93 7.76 -6.52
C GLU A 72 -1.13 8.21 -5.07
N ILE A 73 -0.65 7.41 -4.12
CA ILE A 73 -0.77 7.75 -2.69
C ILE A 73 -0.04 9.03 -2.37
N VAL A 74 1.17 9.19 -2.91
CA VAL A 74 1.97 10.39 -2.64
C VAL A 74 1.32 11.63 -3.26
N GLU A 75 0.76 11.51 -4.45
CA GLU A 75 0.14 12.65 -5.13
C GLU A 75 -1.21 13.05 -4.56
N THR A 76 -2.03 12.06 -4.16
CA THR A 76 -3.42 12.33 -3.76
C THR A 76 -3.69 12.10 -2.27
N GLY A 77 -2.80 11.41 -1.57
CA GLY A 77 -3.01 11.01 -0.18
C GLY A 77 -3.94 9.82 -0.05
N ASN A 78 -4.34 9.20 -1.16
CA ASN A 78 -5.32 8.14 -1.17
C ASN A 78 -5.00 7.12 -2.25
N LEU A 79 -5.66 5.96 -2.19
CA LEU A 79 -5.51 4.91 -3.19
C LEU A 79 -6.89 4.43 -3.62
N VAL A 80 -7.22 4.65 -4.89
CA VAL A 80 -8.54 4.27 -5.44
C VAL A 80 -8.81 2.78 -5.25
N PHE A 81 -7.79 1.95 -5.45
CA PHE A 81 -7.95 0.50 -5.25
C PHE A 81 -8.41 0.15 -3.83
N LEU A 82 -7.87 0.85 -2.83
CA LEU A 82 -8.29 0.64 -1.45
C LEU A 82 -9.75 1.02 -1.25
N GLU A 83 -10.18 2.14 -1.84
CA GLU A 83 -11.57 2.57 -1.76
C GLU A 83 -12.50 1.53 -2.40
N GLU A 84 -12.10 0.98 -3.53
CA GLU A 84 -12.87 -0.06 -4.19
C GLU A 84 -12.99 -1.32 -3.33
N LEU A 85 -11.90 -1.73 -2.68
CA LEU A 85 -11.92 -2.88 -1.78
C LEU A 85 -12.85 -2.63 -0.60
N ARG A 86 -12.78 -1.44 0.00
CA ARG A 86 -13.65 -1.09 1.12
C ARG A 86 -15.12 -1.14 0.73
N SER A 87 -15.44 -0.72 -0.48
CA SER A 87 -16.83 -0.70 -0.95
C SER A 87 -17.40 -2.09 -1.18
N ARG A 88 -16.53 -3.09 -1.40
CA ARG A 88 -16.95 -4.47 -1.64
C ARG A 88 -17.07 -5.32 -0.39
N ILE A 89 -16.56 -4.82 0.75
CA ILE A 89 -16.50 -5.58 1.99
C ILE A 89 -17.46 -4.98 3.02
N PRO A 90 -18.31 -5.80 3.67
CA PRO A 90 -19.23 -5.29 4.67
C PRO A 90 -18.51 -4.56 5.81
N PRO A 91 -19.03 -3.41 6.25
CA PRO A 91 -18.39 -2.63 7.33
C PRO A 91 -18.14 -3.42 8.61
N SER A 92 -19.00 -4.39 8.92
CA SER A 92 -18.84 -5.23 10.12
C SER A 92 -17.54 -6.05 10.06
N LEU A 93 -17.12 -6.50 8.89
CA LEU A 93 -15.88 -7.25 8.74
C LEU A 93 -14.66 -6.34 8.84
N ILE A 94 -14.78 -5.11 8.32
CA ILE A 94 -13.71 -4.13 8.43
C ILE A 94 -13.47 -3.78 9.90
N LYS A 95 -14.54 -3.65 10.68
CA LYS A 95 -14.43 -3.38 12.12
C LYS A 95 -13.62 -4.44 12.85
N LEU A 96 -13.79 -5.70 12.47
CA LEU A 96 -13.05 -6.79 13.10
C LEU A 96 -11.55 -6.65 12.92
N LEU A 97 -11.11 -6.12 11.78
CA LEU A 97 -9.69 -5.89 11.53
C LEU A 97 -9.12 -4.77 12.40
N ASN A 98 -9.96 -3.81 12.76
CA ASN A 98 -9.53 -2.64 13.52
C ASN A 98 -9.55 -2.84 15.04
N ILE A 99 -10.01 -3.99 15.50
CA ILE A 99 -10.14 -4.29 16.93
C ILE A 99 -8.87 -4.91 17.51
N SER A 100 -7.97 -5.35 16.66
CA SER A 100 -6.74 -6.01 17.10
C SER A 100 -5.85 -5.09 17.95
#